data_f5fb3dcd69c3257feb7adb8ac8854674
#
_entry.id   f5fb3dcd69c3257feb7adb8ac8854674
#
_cell.length_a   1.000
_cell.length_b   1.000
_cell.length_c   1.000
_cell.angle_alpha   90.00
_cell.angle_beta   90.00
_cell.angle_gamma   90.00
#
_symmetry.space_group_name_H-M   'P 1'
#
loop_
_entity.id
_entity.type
_entity.pdbx_description
1 polymer ?
#
loop_
_entity_poly.entity_id
_entity_poly.type
_entity_poly.pdbx_seq_one_letter_code
_entity_poly.pdbx_strand_id
1 'polypeptide(L)'
;MSFISHIKEEFQVIQERDPAIKTPLEVLVYPSFRVMIKYRRAHKLYLKGHYFLARWISQRAARKTGIEIHPGATIGKGLFIDHGSGVIIGETTIIGDNVTLYQGVTLGGNGKETGKRHPTLEDNVMVSAGAKIIGSFTVGANSKIGAGSVVIEEVPPNCTVVGIPGRVDRKSVV
;
A
#
# COMPACT_ATOMS: atom_id res chain seq x y z
N MET A 1 19.29 0.73 -0.63
CA MET A 1 19.28 -0.07 0.62
C MET A 1 19.64 -1.51 0.35
N SER A 2 20.29 -2.19 1.31
CA SER A 2 20.53 -3.63 1.23
C SER A 2 19.23 -4.41 1.48
N PHE A 3 19.18 -5.67 1.04
CA PHE A 3 18.01 -6.52 1.30
C PHE A 3 17.79 -6.77 2.80
N ILE A 4 18.90 -6.88 3.56
CA ILE A 4 18.84 -7.06 5.02
C ILE A 4 18.26 -5.83 5.71
N SER A 5 18.59 -4.61 5.24
CA SER A 5 18.01 -3.39 5.82
C SER A 5 16.50 -3.30 5.61
N HIS A 6 15.98 -3.75 4.45
CA HIS A 6 14.54 -3.83 4.24
C HIS A 6 13.85 -4.83 5.18
N ILE A 7 14.47 -6.00 5.42
CA ILE A 7 13.90 -6.98 6.37
C ILE A 7 13.80 -6.38 7.77
N LYS A 8 14.84 -5.69 8.23
CA LYS A 8 14.83 -5.04 9.55
C LYS A 8 13.77 -3.94 9.64
N GLU A 9 13.68 -3.11 8.61
CA GLU A 9 12.68 -2.03 8.53
C GLU A 9 11.25 -2.58 8.60
N GLU A 10 10.90 -3.54 7.74
CA GLU A 10 9.56 -4.15 7.73
C GLU A 10 9.22 -4.81 9.07
N PHE A 11 10.21 -5.42 9.72
CA PHE A 11 10.05 -6.01 11.05
C PHE A 11 9.73 -4.96 12.10
N GLN A 12 10.52 -3.88 12.14
CA GLN A 12 10.34 -2.79 13.10
C GLN A 12 8.99 -2.08 12.93
N VAL A 13 8.61 -1.78 11.68
CA VAL A 13 7.33 -1.11 11.37
C VAL A 13 6.13 -1.86 11.96
N ILE A 14 6.10 -3.19 11.80
CA ILE A 14 5.00 -4.00 12.31
C ILE A 14 5.05 -4.06 13.84
N GLN A 15 6.22 -4.27 14.41
CA GLN A 15 6.39 -4.36 15.85
C GLN A 15 6.02 -3.07 16.59
N GLU A 16 6.29 -1.91 15.99
CA GLU A 16 6.00 -0.61 16.58
C GLU A 16 4.55 -0.17 16.41
N ARG A 17 3.89 -0.61 15.31
CA ARG A 17 2.56 -0.10 14.95
C ARG A 17 1.41 -1.01 15.32
N ASP A 18 1.66 -2.30 15.54
CA ASP A 18 0.60 -3.24 15.94
C ASP A 18 0.65 -3.49 17.45
N PRO A 19 -0.29 -2.92 18.24
CA PRO A 19 -0.34 -3.13 19.68
C PRO A 19 -0.74 -4.56 20.09
N ALA A 20 -1.20 -5.38 19.14
CA ALA A 20 -1.60 -6.77 19.42
C ALA A 20 -0.40 -7.71 19.57
N ILE A 21 0.78 -7.33 19.09
CA ILE A 21 2.00 -8.16 19.17
C ILE A 21 2.41 -8.36 20.62
N LYS A 22 2.56 -9.61 21.02
CA LYS A 22 3.06 -10.01 22.34
C LYS A 22 4.52 -10.45 22.31
N THR A 23 4.95 -11.04 21.20
CA THR A 23 6.33 -11.49 21.01
C THR A 23 6.87 -11.06 19.65
N PRO A 24 8.15 -10.69 19.54
CA PRO A 24 8.74 -10.28 18.26
C PRO A 24 8.64 -11.36 17.15
N LEU A 25 8.59 -12.64 17.53
CA LEU A 25 8.50 -13.75 16.57
C LEU A 25 7.16 -13.76 15.81
N GLU A 26 6.09 -13.17 16.37
CA GLU A 26 4.80 -13.08 15.71
C GLU A 26 4.87 -12.34 14.38
N VAL A 27 5.75 -11.32 14.26
CA VAL A 27 5.96 -10.56 13.02
C VAL A 27 6.25 -11.48 11.83
N LEU A 28 6.98 -12.59 12.04
CA LEU A 28 7.36 -13.52 10.97
C LEU A 28 6.16 -14.23 10.33
N VAL A 29 5.03 -14.30 11.02
CA VAL A 29 3.80 -14.92 10.50
C VAL A 29 2.83 -13.90 9.90
N TYR A 30 3.07 -12.60 10.07
CA TYR A 30 2.23 -11.55 9.50
C TYR A 30 2.21 -11.61 7.96
N PRO A 31 1.02 -11.58 7.35
CA PRO A 31 0.90 -11.54 5.89
C PRO A 31 1.62 -10.34 5.28
N SER A 32 1.53 -9.15 5.91
CA SER A 32 2.18 -7.91 5.48
C SER A 32 3.71 -8.06 5.44
N PHE A 33 4.34 -8.59 6.48
CA PHE A 33 5.78 -8.87 6.48
C PHE A 33 6.19 -9.76 5.30
N ARG A 34 5.45 -10.86 5.13
CA ARG A 34 5.75 -11.85 4.08
C ARG A 34 5.59 -11.29 2.68
N VAL A 35 4.53 -10.50 2.43
CA VAL A 35 4.29 -9.92 1.10
C VAL A 35 5.32 -8.84 0.79
N MET A 36 5.69 -7.98 1.74
CA MET A 36 6.67 -6.92 1.52
C MET A 36 8.05 -7.46 1.17
N ILE A 37 8.53 -8.48 1.88
CA ILE A 37 9.80 -9.15 1.53
C ILE A 37 9.77 -9.73 0.11
N LYS A 38 8.64 -10.32 -0.31
CA LYS A 38 8.47 -10.84 -1.68
C LYS A 38 8.38 -9.71 -2.71
N TYR A 39 7.64 -8.65 -2.39
CA TYR A 39 7.53 -7.48 -3.24
C TYR A 39 8.90 -6.84 -3.51
N ARG A 40 9.72 -6.57 -2.48
CA ARG A 40 11.06 -5.97 -2.66
C ARG A 40 11.96 -6.81 -3.62
N ARG A 41 11.84 -8.13 -3.58
CA ARG A 41 12.54 -9.03 -4.53
C ARG A 41 11.96 -8.95 -5.94
N ALA A 42 10.64 -9.01 -6.05
CA ALA A 42 9.93 -8.94 -7.33
C ALA A 42 10.17 -7.59 -8.02
N HIS A 43 10.11 -6.49 -7.27
CA HIS A 43 10.40 -5.14 -7.77
C HIS A 43 11.80 -5.01 -8.36
N LYS A 44 12.84 -5.53 -7.68
CA LYS A 44 14.20 -5.56 -8.24
C LYS A 44 14.31 -6.30 -9.56
N LEU A 45 13.59 -7.40 -9.70
CA LEU A 45 13.55 -8.17 -10.96
C LEU A 45 12.79 -7.42 -12.04
N TYR A 46 11.70 -6.77 -11.67
CA TYR A 46 10.90 -5.94 -12.58
C TYR A 46 11.74 -4.81 -13.17
N LEU A 47 12.49 -4.07 -12.34
CA LEU A 47 13.39 -3.00 -12.77
C LEU A 47 14.53 -3.49 -13.68
N LYS A 48 14.90 -4.77 -13.61
CA LYS A 48 15.90 -5.40 -14.49
C LYS A 48 15.29 -6.01 -15.77
N GLY A 49 13.99 -5.80 -16.01
CA GLY A 49 13.29 -6.35 -17.18
C GLY A 49 12.87 -7.82 -17.07
N HIS A 50 13.07 -8.49 -15.92
CA HIS A 50 12.64 -9.87 -15.72
C HIS A 50 11.16 -9.94 -15.32
N TYR A 51 10.27 -9.43 -16.17
CA TYR A 51 8.85 -9.22 -15.88
C TYR A 51 8.11 -10.51 -15.52
N PHE A 52 8.32 -11.59 -16.24
CA PHE A 52 7.67 -12.89 -15.94
C PHE A 52 8.01 -13.38 -14.53
N LEU A 53 9.30 -13.40 -14.18
CA LEU A 53 9.75 -13.89 -12.88
C LEU A 53 9.27 -12.98 -11.75
N ALA A 54 9.30 -11.66 -11.95
CA ALA A 54 8.77 -10.67 -11.02
C ALA A 54 7.27 -10.92 -10.77
N ARG A 55 6.49 -11.10 -11.82
CA ARG A 55 5.04 -11.36 -11.74
C ARG A 55 4.75 -12.70 -11.07
N TRP A 56 5.51 -13.73 -11.38
CA TRP A 56 5.37 -15.05 -10.76
C TRP A 56 5.57 -15.00 -9.24
N ILE A 57 6.61 -14.27 -8.76
CA ILE A 57 6.86 -14.07 -7.32
C ILE A 57 5.69 -13.31 -6.69
N SER A 58 5.23 -12.23 -7.32
CA SER A 58 4.11 -11.41 -6.85
C SER A 58 2.82 -12.25 -6.72
N GLN A 59 2.46 -13.03 -7.72
CA GLN A 59 1.25 -13.87 -7.70
C GLN A 59 1.34 -15.01 -6.66
N ARG A 60 2.53 -15.58 -6.43
CA ARG A 60 2.71 -16.55 -5.34
C ARG A 60 2.58 -15.89 -3.97
N ALA A 61 3.03 -14.64 -3.83
CA ALA A 61 2.85 -13.89 -2.60
C ALA A 61 1.36 -13.61 -2.34
N ALA A 62 0.64 -13.11 -3.34
CA ALA A 62 -0.79 -12.81 -3.26
C ALA A 62 -1.62 -14.03 -2.83
N ARG A 63 -1.39 -15.21 -3.46
CA ARG A 63 -2.09 -16.46 -3.08
C ARG A 63 -1.83 -16.90 -1.63
N LYS A 64 -0.66 -16.56 -1.07
CA LYS A 64 -0.29 -16.97 0.30
C LYS A 64 -0.70 -15.97 1.37
N THR A 65 -0.90 -14.71 1.01
CA THR A 65 -1.10 -13.62 1.96
C THR A 65 -2.45 -12.92 1.81
N GLY A 66 -3.15 -13.12 0.68
CA GLY A 66 -4.34 -12.36 0.34
C GLY A 66 -4.06 -10.90 -0.06
N ILE A 67 -2.78 -10.51 -0.19
CA ILE A 67 -2.34 -9.15 -0.53
C ILE A 67 -1.70 -9.17 -1.91
N GLU A 68 -2.26 -8.45 -2.87
CA GLU A 68 -1.69 -8.31 -4.20
C GLU A 68 -0.93 -7.00 -4.35
N ILE A 69 0.37 -7.08 -4.61
CA ILE A 69 1.23 -5.94 -4.95
C ILE A 69 1.85 -6.19 -6.31
N HIS A 70 1.54 -5.30 -7.28
CA HIS A 70 2.19 -5.40 -8.58
C HIS A 70 3.68 -5.07 -8.46
N PRO A 71 4.59 -5.83 -9.07
CA PRO A 71 6.03 -5.60 -8.90
C PRO A 71 6.53 -4.29 -9.50
N GLY A 72 5.75 -3.63 -10.36
CA GLY A 72 6.03 -2.30 -10.91
C GLY A 72 5.71 -1.14 -9.96
N ALA A 73 4.90 -1.34 -8.93
CA ALA A 73 4.60 -0.31 -7.94
C ALA A 73 5.87 0.21 -7.27
N THR A 74 5.89 1.49 -6.92
CA THR A 74 6.98 2.13 -6.17
C THR A 74 6.51 2.37 -4.74
N ILE A 75 7.19 1.81 -3.76
CA ILE A 75 6.80 1.89 -2.35
C ILE A 75 7.98 2.39 -1.52
N GLY A 76 7.77 3.48 -0.80
CA GLY A 76 8.70 4.11 0.12
C GLY A 76 9.00 3.27 1.37
N LYS A 77 9.35 3.92 2.45
CA LYS A 77 9.68 3.29 3.73
C LYS A 77 8.47 3.28 4.66
N GLY A 78 8.47 2.35 5.60
CA GLY A 78 7.50 2.35 6.67
C GLY A 78 6.05 2.08 6.24
N LEU A 79 5.82 1.44 5.09
CA LEU A 79 4.47 1.01 4.73
C LEU A 79 3.97 -0.02 5.74
N PHE A 80 2.87 0.28 6.42
CA PHE A 80 2.19 -0.65 7.31
C PHE A 80 0.88 -1.13 6.67
N ILE A 81 0.74 -2.43 6.46
CA ILE A 81 -0.50 -3.05 5.99
C ILE A 81 -1.08 -3.85 7.14
N ASP A 82 -2.15 -3.32 7.74
CA ASP A 82 -2.85 -3.97 8.83
C ASP A 82 -3.89 -4.96 8.31
N HIS A 83 -3.92 -6.17 8.86
CA HIS A 83 -4.69 -7.33 8.38
C HIS A 83 -4.35 -7.72 6.93
N GLY A 84 -4.55 -6.86 5.97
CA GLY A 84 -4.12 -6.92 4.59
C GLY A 84 -4.96 -7.76 3.63
N SER A 85 -5.86 -8.60 4.11
CA SER A 85 -6.68 -9.44 3.24
C SER A 85 -7.45 -8.60 2.20
N GLY A 86 -7.29 -8.92 0.91
CA GLY A 86 -7.96 -8.20 -0.19
C GLY A 86 -7.35 -6.83 -0.53
N VAL A 87 -6.18 -6.49 0.00
CA VAL A 87 -5.43 -5.30 -0.47
C VAL A 87 -4.90 -5.53 -1.88
N ILE A 88 -5.12 -4.56 -2.76
CA ILE A 88 -4.64 -4.57 -4.14
C ILE A 88 -3.87 -3.28 -4.42
N ILE A 89 -2.61 -3.39 -4.83
CA ILE A 89 -1.74 -2.28 -5.21
C ILE A 89 -1.34 -2.44 -6.67
N GLY A 90 -1.86 -1.55 -7.54
CA GLY A 90 -1.68 -1.61 -8.99
C GLY A 90 -0.27 -1.20 -9.45
N GLU A 91 0.02 -1.47 -10.72
CA GLU A 91 1.36 -1.38 -11.34
C GLU A 91 2.05 -0.03 -11.18
N THR A 92 1.35 1.06 -11.48
CA THR A 92 1.95 2.40 -11.49
C THR A 92 1.64 3.19 -10.21
N THR A 93 1.21 2.49 -9.14
CA THR A 93 1.01 3.11 -7.82
C THR A 93 2.34 3.61 -7.28
N ILE A 94 2.30 4.80 -6.69
CA ILE A 94 3.40 5.37 -5.91
C ILE A 94 2.91 5.51 -4.48
N ILE A 95 3.66 5.01 -3.53
CA ILE A 95 3.38 5.11 -2.09
C ILE A 95 4.58 5.75 -1.43
N GLY A 96 4.37 6.87 -0.76
CA GLY A 96 5.36 7.59 0.04
C GLY A 96 5.76 6.86 1.31
N ASP A 97 6.38 7.59 2.22
CA ASP A 97 6.86 7.04 3.49
C ASP A 97 5.74 7.00 4.55
N ASN A 98 5.81 6.03 5.45
CA ASN A 98 4.92 5.88 6.62
C ASN A 98 3.43 5.77 6.31
N VAL A 99 3.06 5.28 5.14
CA VAL A 99 1.66 5.06 4.76
C VAL A 99 1.08 3.87 5.51
N THR A 100 -0.21 3.94 5.85
CA THR A 100 -0.98 2.85 6.47
C THR A 100 -2.12 2.42 5.56
N LEU A 101 -2.22 1.12 5.28
CA LEU A 101 -3.33 0.53 4.53
C LEU A 101 -4.00 -0.55 5.37
N TYR A 102 -5.33 -0.55 5.37
CA TYR A 102 -6.12 -1.61 6.00
C TYR A 102 -6.63 -2.62 4.97
N GLN A 103 -7.22 -3.72 5.45
CA GLN A 103 -7.78 -4.77 4.60
C GLN A 103 -8.76 -4.25 3.55
N GLY A 104 -8.81 -4.90 2.40
CA GLY A 104 -9.76 -4.60 1.33
C GLY A 104 -9.50 -3.30 0.57
N VAL A 105 -8.43 -2.58 0.87
CA VAL A 105 -8.04 -1.36 0.14
C VAL A 105 -7.65 -1.70 -1.29
N THR A 106 -8.12 -0.88 -2.25
CA THR A 106 -7.70 -0.99 -3.65
C THR A 106 -7.09 0.32 -4.12
N LEU A 107 -5.85 0.26 -4.59
CA LEU A 107 -5.16 1.34 -5.30
C LEU A 107 -5.17 0.97 -6.79
N GLY A 108 -6.24 1.36 -7.49
CA GLY A 108 -6.59 0.91 -8.82
C GLY A 108 -6.51 1.97 -9.90
N GLY A 109 -6.49 1.53 -11.16
CA GLY A 109 -6.64 2.38 -12.34
C GLY A 109 -8.04 2.25 -12.96
N ASN A 110 -8.39 3.15 -13.87
CA ASN A 110 -9.65 3.12 -14.60
C ASN A 110 -9.65 2.13 -15.80
N GLY A 111 -8.53 1.45 -16.04
CA GLY A 111 -8.41 0.36 -17.03
C GLY A 111 -8.21 0.77 -18.48
N LYS A 112 -8.26 2.04 -18.83
CA LYS A 112 -8.21 2.52 -20.23
C LYS A 112 -6.87 3.12 -20.64
N GLU A 113 -6.06 3.57 -19.68
CA GLU A 113 -4.84 4.33 -19.96
C GLU A 113 -3.60 3.44 -19.91
N THR A 114 -2.64 3.73 -20.77
CA THR A 114 -1.26 3.25 -20.67
C THR A 114 -0.42 4.27 -19.89
N GLY A 115 0.63 3.83 -19.21
CA GLY A 115 1.45 4.70 -18.39
C GLY A 115 0.91 4.86 -16.96
N LYS A 116 1.03 6.05 -16.38
CA LYS A 116 0.57 6.35 -15.01
C LYS A 116 -0.96 6.34 -14.96
N ARG A 117 -1.53 5.30 -14.30
CA ARG A 117 -2.99 5.09 -14.21
C ARG A 117 -3.48 4.71 -12.82
N HIS A 118 -2.56 4.55 -11.87
CA HIS A 118 -2.86 4.23 -10.47
C HIS A 118 -2.51 5.43 -9.58
N PRO A 119 -3.08 5.54 -8.37
CA PRO A 119 -2.90 6.69 -7.51
C PRO A 119 -1.46 6.83 -6.99
N THR A 120 -1.16 8.06 -6.57
CA THR A 120 -0.01 8.38 -5.73
C THR A 120 -0.52 8.69 -4.33
N LEU A 121 0.03 8.03 -3.32
CA LEU A 121 -0.17 8.37 -1.91
C LEU A 121 1.10 9.04 -1.41
N GLU A 122 0.98 10.26 -0.91
CA GLU A 122 2.10 10.94 -0.28
C GLU A 122 2.36 10.41 1.14
N ASP A 123 3.32 11.02 1.84
CA ASP A 123 3.77 10.55 3.15
C ASP A 123 2.67 10.62 4.21
N ASN A 124 2.69 9.68 5.15
CA ASN A 124 1.79 9.58 6.29
C ASN A 124 0.29 9.44 5.93
N VAL A 125 -0.04 9.08 4.70
CA VAL A 125 -1.44 8.83 4.31
C VAL A 125 -1.95 7.57 4.99
N MET A 126 -3.19 7.63 5.49
CA MET A 126 -3.92 6.48 6.04
C MET A 126 -5.10 6.14 5.14
N VAL A 127 -5.20 4.89 4.70
CA VAL A 127 -6.33 4.39 3.92
C VAL A 127 -7.05 3.29 4.70
N SER A 128 -8.24 3.60 5.19
CA SER A 128 -9.01 2.71 6.05
C SER A 128 -9.66 1.55 5.29
N ALA A 129 -10.19 0.60 6.04
CA ALA A 129 -10.70 -0.67 5.55
C ALA A 129 -11.70 -0.53 4.39
N GLY A 130 -11.48 -1.31 3.34
CA GLY A 130 -12.39 -1.39 2.19
C GLY A 130 -12.40 -0.18 1.25
N ALA A 131 -11.63 0.87 1.52
CA ALA A 131 -11.59 2.05 0.66
C ALA A 131 -11.01 1.74 -0.73
N LYS A 132 -11.54 2.42 -1.75
CA LYS A 132 -11.11 2.28 -3.15
C LYS A 132 -10.61 3.64 -3.65
N ILE A 133 -9.38 3.70 -4.12
CA ILE A 133 -8.79 4.88 -4.72
C ILE A 133 -8.49 4.55 -6.18
N ILE A 134 -9.25 5.15 -7.10
CA ILE A 134 -9.28 4.72 -8.51
C ILE A 134 -8.95 5.89 -9.43
N GLY A 135 -7.78 5.85 -10.05
CA GLY A 135 -7.29 6.88 -10.98
C GLY A 135 -5.83 7.25 -10.75
N SER A 136 -5.31 8.15 -11.57
CA SER A 136 -3.89 8.56 -11.57
C SER A 136 -3.60 9.85 -10.79
N PHE A 137 -4.46 10.22 -9.88
CA PHE A 137 -4.34 11.43 -9.05
C PHE A 137 -3.54 11.18 -7.77
N THR A 138 -3.33 12.26 -7.02
CA THR A 138 -2.57 12.25 -5.76
C THR A 138 -3.50 12.37 -4.55
N VAL A 139 -3.20 11.58 -3.53
CA VAL A 139 -3.71 11.76 -2.16
C VAL A 139 -2.60 12.44 -1.37
N GLY A 140 -2.83 13.69 -0.99
CA GLY A 140 -1.85 14.55 -0.33
C GLY A 140 -1.46 14.07 1.06
N ALA A 141 -0.26 14.48 1.48
CA ALA A 141 0.36 14.04 2.73
C ALA A 141 -0.53 14.24 3.96
N ASN A 142 -0.38 13.36 4.95
CA ASN A 142 -1.12 13.33 6.21
C ASN A 142 -2.65 13.19 6.07
N SER A 143 -3.15 12.87 4.86
CA SER A 143 -4.59 12.71 4.63
C SER A 143 -5.09 11.34 5.10
N LYS A 144 -6.36 11.28 5.45
CA LYS A 144 -7.05 10.08 5.92
C LYS A 144 -8.22 9.74 5.02
N ILE A 145 -8.26 8.54 4.49
CA ILE A 145 -9.38 8.03 3.70
C ILE A 145 -10.23 7.12 4.59
N GLY A 146 -11.47 7.50 4.81
CA GLY A 146 -12.40 6.77 5.66
C GLY A 146 -12.76 5.39 5.12
N ALA A 147 -13.20 4.51 6.00
CA ALA A 147 -13.56 3.14 5.64
C ALA A 147 -14.67 3.10 4.58
N GLY A 148 -14.53 2.22 3.60
CA GLY A 148 -15.50 2.04 2.51
C GLY A 148 -15.60 3.20 1.52
N SER A 149 -14.80 4.26 1.66
CA SER A 149 -14.83 5.40 0.74
C SER A 149 -14.38 5.03 -0.66
N VAL A 150 -14.97 5.68 -1.67
CA VAL A 150 -14.55 5.53 -3.08
C VAL A 150 -14.04 6.89 -3.56
N VAL A 151 -12.71 7.01 -3.67
CA VAL A 151 -12.01 8.25 -4.07
C VAL A 151 -11.67 8.17 -5.55
N ILE A 152 -12.10 9.17 -6.32
CA ILE A 152 -11.94 9.24 -7.77
C ILE A 152 -11.36 10.57 -8.25
N GLU A 153 -10.97 11.44 -7.32
CA GLU A 153 -10.40 12.76 -7.58
C GLU A 153 -9.29 13.07 -6.55
N GLU A 154 -8.51 14.09 -6.85
CA GLU A 154 -7.38 14.53 -6.03
C GLU A 154 -7.80 14.88 -4.60
N VAL A 155 -6.97 14.52 -3.63
CA VAL A 155 -7.18 14.83 -2.21
C VAL A 155 -6.07 15.78 -1.75
N PRO A 156 -6.42 17.01 -1.31
CA PRO A 156 -5.44 17.92 -0.73
C PRO A 156 -4.76 17.34 0.52
N PRO A 157 -3.56 17.81 0.86
CA PRO A 157 -2.90 17.39 2.11
C PRO A 157 -3.72 17.72 3.37
N ASN A 158 -3.51 16.96 4.43
CA ASN A 158 -4.15 17.17 5.74
C ASN A 158 -5.69 17.14 5.68
N CYS A 159 -6.26 16.31 4.81
CA CYS A 159 -7.71 16.17 4.66
C CYS A 159 -8.20 14.80 5.13
N THR A 160 -9.44 14.77 5.60
CA THR A 160 -10.19 13.51 5.78
C THR A 160 -11.25 13.42 4.70
N VAL A 161 -11.29 12.30 3.98
CA VAL A 161 -12.25 12.03 2.91
C VAL A 161 -13.14 10.87 3.30
N VAL A 162 -14.45 11.03 3.11
CA VAL A 162 -15.45 10.00 3.42
C VAL A 162 -16.51 9.89 2.32
N GLY A 163 -17.17 8.75 2.24
CA GLY A 163 -18.37 8.55 1.40
C GLY A 163 -18.10 7.98 0.00
N ILE A 164 -19.17 7.92 -0.79
CA ILE A 164 -19.21 7.35 -2.16
C ILE A 164 -20.02 8.29 -3.06
N PRO A 165 -19.42 9.02 -4.04
CA PRO A 165 -17.98 9.24 -4.16
C PRO A 165 -17.42 9.96 -2.93
N GLY A 166 -16.12 9.76 -2.65
CA GLY A 166 -15.48 10.37 -1.49
C GLY A 166 -15.52 11.90 -1.54
N ARG A 167 -15.86 12.52 -0.41
CA ARG A 167 -15.85 13.99 -0.23
C ARG A 167 -14.97 14.35 0.96
N VAL A 168 -14.34 15.50 0.88
CA VAL A 168 -13.63 16.07 2.01
C VAL A 168 -14.65 16.40 3.10
N ASP A 169 -14.54 15.70 4.23
CA ASP A 169 -15.38 15.93 5.41
C ASP A 169 -14.84 17.10 6.24
N ARG A 170 -13.53 17.08 6.50
CA ARG A 170 -12.84 18.12 7.27
C ARG A 170 -11.35 18.15 6.97
N LYS A 171 -10.70 19.28 7.25
CA LYS A 171 -9.24 19.33 7.34
C LYS A 171 -8.81 18.64 8.62
N SER A 172 -7.86 17.72 8.52
CA SER A 172 -7.28 17.07 9.70
C SER A 172 -6.47 18.09 10.48
N VAL A 173 -6.78 18.25 11.77
CA VAL A 173 -5.91 19.00 12.68
C VAL A 173 -4.80 18.04 13.09
N VAL A 174 -3.56 18.43 12.81
CA VAL A 174 -2.36 17.70 13.24
C VAL A 174 -2.11 18.04 14.71
#